data_2998e926638b97327cf559e0eadbff51
#
_entry.id   2998e926638b97327cf559e0eadbff51
#
_cell.length_a   1.000
_cell.length_b   1.000
_cell.length_c   1.000
_cell.angle_alpha   90.00
_cell.angle_beta   90.00
_cell.angle_gamma   90.00
#
_symmetry.space_group_name_H-M   'P 1'
#
loop_
_entity.id
_entity.type
_entity.pdbx_description
1 polymer ?
#
loop_
_entity_poly.entity_id
_entity_poly.type
_entity_poly.pdbx_seq_one_letter_code
_entity_poly.pdbx_strand_id
1 'polypeptide(L)'
;VYQSEFLLITPIDQYVIDAIRKERRAQRISQSTLAFGIGVSKGFIGQVESPKCDVKYSVRHINEIARYLGCSPRDFLPQKPL
;
A
#
# COMPACT_ATOMS: atom_id res chain seq x y z
N VAL A 1 -17.23 17.15 -5.67
CA VAL A 1 -16.01 17.83 -5.28
C VAL A 1 -15.70 17.61 -3.82
N TYR A 2 -16.67 17.78 -2.98
CA TYR A 2 -16.43 17.61 -1.55
C TYR A 2 -16.35 16.17 -1.11
N GLN A 3 -16.80 15.26 -1.95
CA GLN A 3 -16.74 13.85 -1.60
C GLN A 3 -15.32 13.39 -1.40
N SER A 4 -14.38 13.89 -2.21
CA SER A 4 -12.99 13.48 -2.07
C SER A 4 -12.38 13.95 -0.75
N GLU A 5 -12.92 15.03 -0.16
CA GLU A 5 -12.45 15.51 1.13
C GLU A 5 -12.90 14.62 2.28
N PHE A 6 -14.01 13.89 2.09
CA PHE A 6 -14.53 12.99 3.10
C PHE A 6 -14.11 11.55 2.88
N LEU A 7 -13.44 11.28 1.76
CA LEU A 7 -12.94 9.94 1.49
C LEU A 7 -11.58 9.81 2.14
N LEU A 8 -11.49 8.95 3.16
CA LEU A 8 -10.22 8.68 3.82
C LEU A 8 -9.31 7.84 2.93
N ILE A 9 -9.90 6.96 2.10
CA ILE A 9 -9.18 6.20 1.11
C ILE A 9 -9.69 6.62 -0.27
N THR A 10 -8.87 7.33 -1.02
CA THR A 10 -9.22 7.80 -2.36
C THR A 10 -8.91 6.72 -3.40
N PRO A 11 -9.38 6.89 -4.65
CA PRO A 11 -9.07 5.92 -5.70
C PRO A 11 -7.57 5.66 -5.90
N ILE A 12 -6.73 6.70 -5.80
CA ILE A 12 -5.29 6.50 -5.95
C ILE A 12 -4.73 5.71 -4.76
N ASP A 13 -5.21 5.97 -3.55
CA ASP A 13 -4.78 5.21 -2.38
C ASP A 13 -5.11 3.73 -2.57
N GLN A 14 -6.33 3.43 -3.01
CA GLN A 14 -6.75 2.05 -3.19
C GLN A 14 -5.96 1.37 -4.31
N TYR A 15 -5.65 2.11 -5.38
CA TYR A 15 -4.83 1.57 -6.46
C TYR A 15 -3.47 1.10 -5.93
N VAL A 16 -2.83 1.96 -5.12
CA VAL A 16 -1.52 1.64 -4.55
C VAL A 16 -1.60 0.44 -3.62
N ILE A 17 -2.63 0.42 -2.76
CA ILE A 17 -2.83 -0.69 -1.83
C ILE A 17 -2.97 -2.00 -2.59
N ASP A 18 -3.79 -2.00 -3.64
CA ASP A 18 -4.04 -3.21 -4.43
C ASP A 18 -2.79 -3.65 -5.18
N ALA A 19 -2.04 -2.70 -5.74
CA ALA A 19 -0.81 -3.02 -6.49
C ALA A 19 0.24 -3.63 -5.57
N ILE A 20 0.40 -3.08 -4.38
CA ILE A 20 1.37 -3.61 -3.40
C ILE A 20 0.94 -4.99 -2.92
N ARG A 21 -0.36 -5.17 -2.63
CA ARG A 21 -0.85 -6.47 -2.20
C ARG A 21 -0.62 -7.53 -3.28
N LYS A 22 -0.86 -7.18 -4.53
CA LYS A 22 -0.65 -8.09 -5.64
C LYS A 22 0.81 -8.53 -5.73
N GLU A 23 1.73 -7.57 -5.64
CA GLU A 23 3.16 -7.89 -5.71
C GLU A 23 3.61 -8.69 -4.50
N ARG A 24 3.12 -8.33 -3.32
CA ARG A 24 3.44 -9.08 -2.09
C ARG A 24 3.04 -10.54 -2.23
N ARG A 25 1.81 -10.78 -2.70
CA ARG A 25 1.29 -12.14 -2.87
C ARG A 25 2.03 -12.90 -3.97
N ALA A 26 2.39 -12.21 -5.04
CA ALA A 26 3.15 -12.83 -6.13
C ALA A 26 4.50 -13.35 -5.63
N GLN A 27 5.10 -12.65 -4.67
CA GLN A 27 6.36 -13.07 -4.05
C GLN A 27 6.15 -13.99 -2.84
N ARG A 28 4.90 -14.32 -2.52
CA ARG A 28 4.55 -15.19 -1.39
C ARG A 28 5.05 -14.65 -0.05
N ILE A 29 4.98 -13.33 0.11
CA ILE A 29 5.42 -12.65 1.32
C ILE A 29 4.19 -12.36 2.17
N SER A 30 4.22 -12.78 3.44
CA SER A 30 3.10 -12.54 4.35
C SER A 30 3.04 -11.08 4.77
N GLN A 31 1.90 -10.65 5.29
CA GLN A 31 1.76 -9.31 5.85
C GLN A 31 2.78 -9.08 6.97
N SER A 32 2.97 -10.08 7.84
CA SER A 32 3.93 -9.97 8.94
C SER A 32 5.36 -9.80 8.43
N THR A 33 5.72 -10.55 7.41
CA THR A 33 7.07 -10.49 6.84
C THR A 33 7.32 -9.13 6.21
N LEU A 34 6.34 -8.60 5.46
CA LEU A 34 6.48 -7.27 4.89
C LEU A 34 6.61 -6.20 5.98
N ALA A 35 5.76 -6.29 7.01
CA ALA A 35 5.80 -5.33 8.11
C ALA A 35 7.18 -5.32 8.78
N PHE A 36 7.72 -6.49 9.06
CA PHE A 36 9.04 -6.62 9.65
C PHE A 36 10.10 -6.01 8.71
N GLY A 37 10.00 -6.30 7.42
CA GLY A 37 10.99 -5.85 6.44
C GLY A 37 11.04 -4.33 6.27
N ILE A 38 9.92 -3.64 6.48
CA ILE A 38 9.89 -2.17 6.34
C ILE A 38 9.81 -1.44 7.67
N GLY A 39 9.89 -2.19 8.79
CA GLY A 39 10.00 -1.57 10.11
C GLY A 39 8.70 -0.99 10.64
N VAL A 40 7.54 -1.55 10.28
CA VAL A 40 6.25 -1.13 10.82
C VAL A 40 5.65 -2.25 11.65
N SER A 41 4.58 -1.94 12.39
CA SER A 41 3.91 -2.96 13.20
C SER A 41 3.23 -3.98 12.32
N LYS A 42 3.12 -5.21 12.83
CA LYS A 42 2.44 -6.29 12.13
C LYS A 42 1.01 -5.91 11.75
N GLY A 43 0.30 -5.23 12.65
CA GLY A 43 -1.09 -4.86 12.40
C GLY A 43 -1.26 -3.78 11.33
N PHE A 44 -0.22 -2.99 11.07
CA PHE A 44 -0.32 -1.89 10.11
C PHE A 44 -0.67 -2.39 8.71
N ILE A 45 0.06 -3.40 8.23
CA ILE A 45 -0.18 -3.94 6.89
C ILE A 45 -1.59 -4.54 6.80
N GLY A 46 -2.00 -5.26 7.83
CA GLY A 46 -3.34 -5.83 7.87
C GLY A 46 -4.43 -4.77 7.83
N GLN A 47 -4.22 -3.66 8.54
CA GLN A 47 -5.17 -2.55 8.53
C GLN A 47 -5.23 -1.88 7.16
N VAL A 48 -4.07 -1.65 6.52
CA VAL A 48 -4.05 -1.03 5.19
C VAL A 48 -4.80 -1.88 4.17
N GLU A 49 -4.63 -3.19 4.26
CA GLU A 49 -5.26 -4.10 3.30
C GLU A 49 -6.72 -4.42 3.65
N SER A 50 -7.19 -3.98 4.81
CA SER A 50 -8.57 -4.25 5.22
C SER A 50 -9.53 -3.22 4.66
N PRO A 51 -10.63 -3.64 4.02
CA PRO A 51 -11.61 -2.68 3.51
C PRO A 51 -12.36 -1.95 4.61
N LYS A 52 -12.20 -2.37 5.87
CA LYS A 52 -12.90 -1.76 7.01
C LYS A 52 -12.08 -0.67 7.69
N CYS A 53 -10.83 -0.49 7.28
CA CYS A 53 -9.94 0.47 7.93
C CYS A 53 -9.63 1.63 6.99
N ASP A 54 -9.30 2.77 7.58
CA ASP A 54 -8.99 4.00 6.84
C ASP A 54 -7.50 4.25 6.76
N VAL A 55 -6.70 3.21 6.90
CA VAL A 55 -5.25 3.31 6.92
C VAL A 55 -4.72 3.13 5.52
N LYS A 56 -3.72 3.93 5.17
CA LYS A 56 -3.13 3.89 3.83
C LYS A 56 -1.62 4.08 3.93
N TYR A 57 -0.93 3.78 2.84
CA TYR A 57 0.51 3.94 2.77
C TYR A 57 0.89 5.39 2.50
N SER A 58 1.92 5.86 3.19
CA SER A 58 2.55 7.15 2.86
C SER A 58 3.54 6.93 1.72
N VAL A 59 4.02 8.04 1.16
CA VAL A 59 5.05 7.97 0.12
C VAL A 59 6.29 7.23 0.64
N ARG A 60 6.66 7.47 1.91
CA ARG A 60 7.79 6.79 2.51
C ARG A 60 7.56 5.28 2.58
N HIS A 61 6.35 4.86 2.96
CA HIS A 61 6.02 3.43 2.99
C HIS A 61 6.16 2.81 1.60
N ILE A 62 5.64 3.50 0.58
CA ILE A 62 5.72 3.01 -0.80
C ILE A 62 7.18 2.81 -1.21
N ASN A 63 8.03 3.76 -0.86
CA ASN A 63 9.45 3.67 -1.16
C ASN A 63 10.11 2.47 -0.46
N GLU A 64 9.83 2.29 0.83
CA GLU A 64 10.42 1.19 1.59
C GLU A 64 9.90 -0.16 1.11
N ILE A 65 8.61 -0.24 0.79
CA ILE A 65 8.02 -1.46 0.27
C ILE A 65 8.66 -1.83 -1.08
N ALA A 66 8.82 -0.85 -1.97
CA ALA A 66 9.46 -1.09 -3.25
C ALA A 66 10.87 -1.62 -3.07
N ARG A 67 11.63 -1.02 -2.15
CA ARG A 67 12.99 -1.48 -1.86
C ARG A 67 12.97 -2.92 -1.37
N TYR A 68 12.07 -3.24 -0.45
CA TYR A 68 12.01 -4.58 0.13
C TYR A 68 11.59 -5.63 -0.90
N LEU A 69 10.61 -5.30 -1.75
CA LEU A 69 10.10 -6.21 -2.75
C LEU A 69 10.95 -6.26 -4.03
N GLY A 70 11.95 -5.38 -4.15
CA GLY A 70 12.81 -5.35 -5.32
C GLY A 70 12.17 -4.73 -6.54
N CYS A 71 11.27 -3.78 -6.33
CA CYS A 71 10.52 -3.09 -7.38
C CYS A 71 10.89 -1.62 -7.42
N SER A 72 10.34 -0.89 -8.40
CA SER A 72 10.40 0.56 -8.41
C SER A 72 9.14 1.09 -7.71
N PRO A 73 9.22 2.20 -6.95
CA PRO A 73 8.02 2.82 -6.40
C PRO A 73 6.96 3.12 -7.45
N ARG A 74 7.38 3.46 -8.66
CA ARG A 74 6.43 3.76 -9.73
C ARG A 74 5.66 2.54 -10.20
N ASP A 75 6.14 1.34 -9.91
CA ASP A 75 5.41 0.12 -10.28
C ASP A 75 4.08 0.01 -9.54
N PHE A 76 3.91 0.77 -8.46
CA PHE A 76 2.69 0.77 -7.67
C PHE A 76 1.77 1.93 -7.97
N LEU A 77 2.12 2.76 -8.96
CA LEU A 77 1.37 3.96 -9.30
C LEU A 77 0.76 3.82 -10.70
N PRO A 78 -0.44 4.40 -10.93
CA PRO A 78 -1.03 4.37 -12.27
C PRO A 78 -0.30 5.34 -13.19
N GLN A 79 -0.40 5.10 -14.49
CA GLN A 79 0.22 5.99 -15.48
C GLN A 79 -0.50 7.33 -15.59
N LYS A 80 -1.78 7.35 -15.27
CA LYS A 80 -2.60 8.56 -15.38
C LYS A 80 -3.30 8.83 -14.07
N PRO A 81 -3.65 10.09 -13.80
CA PRO A 81 -4.39 10.40 -12.58
C PRO A 81 -5.71 9.67 -12.53
N LEU A 82 -6.11 9.34 -11.34
CA LEU A 82 -7.39 8.68 -11.09
C LEU A 82 -8.40 9.66 -10.48
#